data_e5f220c7918cf2a89332adeaae614813
#
_entry.id   e5f220c7918cf2a89332adeaae614813
#
_cell.length_a   1.000
_cell.length_b   1.000
_cell.length_c   1.000
_cell.angle_alpha   90.00
_cell.angle_beta   90.00
_cell.angle_gamma   90.00
#
_symmetry.space_group_name_H-M   'P 1'
#
loop_
_entity.id
_entity.type
_entity.pdbx_description
1 polymer ?
#
loop_
_entity_poly.entity_id
_entity_poly.type
_entity_poly.pdbx_seq_one_letter_code
_entity_poly.pdbx_strand_id
1 'polypeptide(L)'
;MATAGEIGKQLVARTPEVAGGVLRRIIDFGIDGNATFPGARAAAAKKLEERGERESAIDSIVTQHIGLASAQGFVTSVGGLVTVGVGLPANLAGMAVLSVRMVAAVAHLRGYDVTDRRVRAAIALAMLGEDEVRKLVADGKLPTTPLAVATAPVFDPHLERQISERVAGSLTGRLGGKHLAVIVLRRIPLVGGGVGAAVDGLLTLGLAGYARREFVARQQLPRFAG
;
A
#
# COMPACT_ATOMS: atom_id res chain seq x y z
N MET A 1 -15.48 14.34 -0.79
CA MET A 1 -14.40 13.32 -0.71
C MET A 1 -15.03 11.97 -0.43
N ALA A 2 -14.71 10.94 -1.22
CA ALA A 2 -15.26 9.60 -1.02
C ALA A 2 -14.71 8.98 0.28
N THR A 3 -15.58 8.36 1.05
CA THR A 3 -15.20 7.63 2.27
C THR A 3 -14.55 6.28 1.91
N ALA A 4 -13.79 5.67 2.83
CA ALA A 4 -13.23 4.33 2.63
C ALA A 4 -14.32 3.29 2.27
N GLY A 5 -15.54 3.46 2.78
CA GLY A 5 -16.69 2.62 2.45
C GLY A 5 -17.18 2.78 1.00
N GLU A 6 -17.15 3.99 0.45
CA GLU A 6 -17.51 4.25 -0.96
C GLU A 6 -16.44 3.73 -1.91
N ILE A 7 -15.16 3.89 -1.55
CA ILE A 7 -14.02 3.31 -2.28
C ILE A 7 -14.16 1.78 -2.29
N GLY A 8 -14.49 1.18 -1.16
CA GLY A 8 -14.67 -0.26 -1.04
C GLY A 8 -15.81 -0.82 -1.91
N LYS A 9 -16.95 -0.11 -2.01
CA LYS A 9 -18.05 -0.50 -2.90
C LYS A 9 -17.65 -0.45 -4.38
N GLN A 10 -16.80 0.49 -4.78
CA GLN A 10 -16.31 0.63 -6.14
C GLN A 10 -15.26 -0.44 -6.52
N LEU A 11 -14.51 -0.98 -5.54
CA LEU A 11 -13.58 -2.10 -5.76
C LEU A 11 -14.27 -3.40 -6.23
N VAL A 12 -15.56 -3.56 -5.94
CA VAL A 12 -16.35 -4.72 -6.38
C VAL A 12 -16.82 -4.57 -7.83
N ALA A 13 -16.77 -3.38 -8.40
CA ALA A 13 -17.13 -3.14 -9.79
C ALA A 13 -16.07 -3.72 -10.75
N ARG A 14 -16.51 -4.61 -11.63
CA ARG A 14 -15.69 -5.55 -12.42
C ARG A 14 -15.03 -5.00 -13.69
N THR A 15 -15.07 -3.69 -13.96
CA THR A 15 -14.42 -3.15 -15.17
C THR A 15 -13.00 -2.65 -14.86
N PRO A 16 -12.01 -2.92 -15.74
CA PRO A 16 -10.62 -2.48 -15.55
C PRO A 16 -10.47 -0.95 -15.31
N GLU A 17 -11.32 -0.17 -15.97
CA GLU A 17 -11.33 1.29 -15.87
C GLU A 17 -11.77 1.76 -14.48
N VAL A 18 -12.82 1.17 -13.93
CA VAL A 18 -13.30 1.48 -12.58
C VAL A 18 -12.26 1.05 -11.55
N ALA A 19 -11.65 -0.12 -11.71
CA ALA A 19 -10.60 -0.61 -10.83
C ALA A 19 -9.36 0.29 -10.84
N GLY A 20 -8.95 0.79 -12.01
CA GLY A 20 -7.86 1.77 -12.14
C GLY A 20 -8.15 3.11 -11.46
N GLY A 21 -9.39 3.60 -11.60
CA GLY A 21 -9.84 4.83 -10.92
C GLY A 21 -9.85 4.70 -9.39
N VAL A 22 -10.27 3.55 -8.88
CA VAL A 22 -10.25 3.24 -7.45
C VAL A 22 -8.82 3.15 -6.93
N LEU A 23 -7.92 2.46 -7.64
CA LEU A 23 -6.51 2.37 -7.28
C LEU A 23 -5.89 3.76 -7.18
N ARG A 24 -6.12 4.63 -8.16
CA ARG A 24 -5.63 6.02 -8.12
C ARG A 24 -6.09 6.74 -6.88
N ARG A 25 -7.38 6.66 -6.52
CA ARG A 25 -7.92 7.26 -5.29
C ARG A 25 -7.27 6.72 -4.01
N ILE A 26 -6.99 5.42 -3.97
CA ILE A 26 -6.28 4.79 -2.84
C ILE A 26 -4.87 5.37 -2.73
N ILE A 27 -4.16 5.49 -3.84
CA ILE A 27 -2.80 6.03 -3.88
C ILE A 27 -2.80 7.51 -3.47
N ASP A 28 -3.67 8.32 -4.09
CA ASP A 28 -3.78 9.74 -3.78
C ASP A 28 -4.14 9.95 -2.30
N PHE A 29 -5.11 9.19 -1.79
CA PHE A 29 -5.51 9.32 -0.39
C PHE A 29 -4.43 8.84 0.59
N GLY A 30 -3.68 7.79 0.29
CA GLY A 30 -2.57 7.33 1.13
C GLY A 30 -1.40 8.31 1.14
N ILE A 31 -1.11 8.95 0.01
CA ILE A 31 0.00 9.90 -0.14
C ILE A 31 -0.38 11.28 0.40
N ASP A 32 -1.51 11.81 -0.02
CA ASP A 32 -1.90 13.21 0.25
C ASP A 32 -2.73 13.33 1.54
N GLY A 33 -3.53 12.30 1.88
CA GLY A 33 -4.39 12.30 3.06
C GLY A 33 -5.55 13.27 2.98
N ASN A 34 -6.08 13.64 4.13
CA ASN A 34 -7.06 14.70 4.34
C ASN A 34 -6.92 15.31 5.74
N ALA A 35 -7.85 16.20 6.14
CA ALA A 35 -7.79 16.89 7.43
C ALA A 35 -7.85 15.94 8.64
N THR A 36 -8.52 14.80 8.53
CA THR A 36 -8.69 13.82 9.62
C THR A 36 -7.71 12.64 9.53
N PHE A 37 -7.15 12.37 8.35
CA PHE A 37 -6.19 11.30 8.11
C PHE A 37 -4.95 11.87 7.42
N PRO A 38 -3.87 12.17 8.17
CA PRO A 38 -2.65 12.72 7.61
C PRO A 38 -2.03 11.76 6.58
N GLY A 39 -1.69 12.30 5.41
CA GLY A 39 -1.02 11.54 4.35
C GLY A 39 0.42 11.17 4.68
N ALA A 40 1.07 10.49 3.73
CA ALA A 40 2.42 9.96 3.91
C ALA A 40 3.45 11.04 4.28
N ARG A 41 3.42 12.20 3.61
CA ARG A 41 4.38 13.29 3.87
C ARG A 41 4.24 13.87 5.28
N ALA A 42 3.01 14.13 5.71
CA ALA A 42 2.74 14.65 7.05
C ALA A 42 3.14 13.64 8.13
N ALA A 43 2.84 12.35 7.91
CA ALA A 43 3.26 11.26 8.79
C ALA A 43 4.79 11.14 8.88
N ALA A 44 5.47 11.23 7.74
CA ALA A 44 6.92 11.19 7.64
C ALA A 44 7.57 12.37 8.36
N ALA A 45 7.09 13.59 8.12
CA ALA A 45 7.59 14.80 8.76
C ALA A 45 7.46 14.73 10.29
N LYS A 46 6.27 14.34 10.79
CA LYS A 46 6.03 14.15 12.22
C LYS A 46 6.99 13.13 12.84
N LYS A 47 7.19 11.98 12.17
CA LYS A 47 8.09 10.94 12.70
C LYS A 47 9.56 11.35 12.63
N LEU A 48 9.95 12.12 11.63
CA LEU A 48 11.31 12.65 11.55
C LEU A 48 11.56 13.67 12.66
N GLU A 49 10.60 14.54 12.96
CA GLU A 49 10.67 15.47 14.09
C GLU A 49 10.77 14.74 15.43
N GLU A 50 9.95 13.69 15.64
CA GLU A 50 9.95 12.89 16.87
C GLU A 50 11.24 12.09 17.08
N ARG A 51 11.90 11.64 16.03
CA ARG A 51 13.04 10.70 16.08
C ARG A 51 14.39 11.33 15.78
N GLY A 52 14.41 12.47 15.11
CA GLY A 52 15.63 13.19 14.73
C GLY A 52 16.43 12.56 13.58
N GLU A 53 16.21 11.27 13.29
CA GLU A 53 16.95 10.49 12.31
C GLU A 53 16.00 9.75 11.35
N ARG A 54 16.37 9.69 10.05
CA ARG A 54 15.52 9.14 8.99
C ARG A 54 15.21 7.65 9.16
N GLU A 55 16.22 6.83 9.44
CA GLU A 55 16.01 5.38 9.60
C GLU A 55 15.18 5.08 10.86
N SER A 56 15.42 5.78 11.94
CA SER A 56 14.62 5.68 13.16
C SER A 56 13.16 6.13 12.93
N ALA A 57 12.95 7.16 12.10
CA ALA A 57 11.62 7.60 11.69
C ALA A 57 10.92 6.52 10.82
N ILE A 58 11.65 5.89 9.89
CA ILE A 58 11.15 4.77 9.08
C ILE A 58 10.76 3.60 9.97
N ASP A 59 11.60 3.21 10.93
CA ASP A 59 11.29 2.14 11.88
C ASP A 59 10.02 2.44 12.68
N SER A 60 9.87 3.67 13.14
CA SER A 60 8.68 4.11 13.86
C SER A 60 7.41 4.05 13.00
N ILE A 61 7.50 4.46 11.72
CA ILE A 61 6.39 4.37 10.76
C ILE A 61 6.00 2.92 10.52
N VAL A 62 6.98 2.06 10.24
CA VAL A 62 6.74 0.63 9.98
C VAL A 62 6.08 -0.03 11.18
N THR A 63 6.62 0.17 12.39
CA THR A 63 6.07 -0.40 13.63
C THR A 63 4.64 0.07 13.87
N GLN A 64 4.35 1.36 13.66
CA GLN A 64 2.99 1.90 13.77
C GLN A 64 2.02 1.24 12.78
N HIS A 65 2.44 1.06 11.52
CA HIS A 65 1.58 0.45 10.50
C HIS A 65 1.37 -1.05 10.71
N ILE A 66 2.38 -1.78 11.21
CA ILE A 66 2.22 -3.17 11.64
C ILE A 66 1.17 -3.25 12.75
N GLY A 67 1.24 -2.39 13.77
CA GLY A 67 0.25 -2.33 14.83
C GLY A 67 -1.16 -2.04 14.33
N LEU A 68 -1.32 -1.07 13.42
CA LEU A 68 -2.61 -0.74 12.80
C LEU A 68 -3.16 -1.89 11.96
N ALA A 69 -2.33 -2.55 11.16
CA ALA A 69 -2.73 -3.71 10.35
C ALA A 69 -3.14 -4.89 11.23
N SER A 70 -2.38 -5.17 12.29
CA SER A 70 -2.70 -6.24 13.25
C SER A 70 -4.01 -5.94 13.99
N ALA A 71 -4.23 -4.71 14.46
CA ALA A 71 -5.47 -4.32 15.09
C ALA A 71 -6.67 -4.44 14.15
N GLN A 72 -6.52 -4.02 12.89
CA GLN A 72 -7.55 -4.14 11.87
C GLN A 72 -7.84 -5.61 11.56
N GLY A 73 -6.82 -6.46 11.43
CA GLY A 73 -6.96 -7.90 11.23
C GLY A 73 -7.69 -8.58 12.39
N PHE A 74 -7.43 -8.14 13.62
CA PHE A 74 -8.14 -8.62 14.81
C PHE A 74 -9.63 -8.24 14.75
N VAL A 75 -9.95 -6.97 14.55
CA VAL A 75 -11.34 -6.48 14.52
C VAL A 75 -12.16 -7.18 13.44
N THR A 76 -11.59 -7.37 12.24
CA THR A 76 -12.28 -8.06 11.13
C THR A 76 -12.47 -9.56 11.40
N SER A 77 -11.55 -10.17 12.12
CA SER A 77 -11.65 -11.59 12.46
C SER A 77 -12.67 -11.85 13.57
N VAL A 78 -12.83 -10.94 14.53
CA VAL A 78 -13.78 -11.04 15.64
C VAL A 78 -15.20 -10.62 15.21
N GLY A 79 -15.34 -9.68 14.25
CA GLY A 79 -16.63 -9.12 13.83
C GLY A 79 -17.59 -10.08 13.09
N GLY A 80 -17.19 -11.33 12.81
CA GLY A 80 -18.06 -12.40 12.31
C GLY A 80 -18.69 -12.18 10.93
N LEU A 81 -19.72 -12.99 10.62
CA LEU A 81 -20.41 -13.06 9.32
C LEU A 81 -21.15 -11.76 8.91
N VAL A 82 -21.54 -10.93 9.87
CA VAL A 82 -22.34 -9.71 9.62
C VAL A 82 -21.57 -8.66 8.82
N THR A 83 -20.23 -8.68 8.89
CA THR A 83 -19.38 -7.69 8.22
C THR A 83 -18.96 -8.07 6.79
N VAL A 84 -19.37 -9.26 6.28
CA VAL A 84 -18.84 -9.80 5.01
C VAL A 84 -19.31 -9.03 3.79
N GLY A 85 -20.57 -8.62 3.75
CA GLY A 85 -21.15 -8.02 2.53
C GLY A 85 -20.68 -6.57 2.28
N VAL A 86 -20.57 -5.76 3.34
CA VAL A 86 -20.25 -4.33 3.23
C VAL A 86 -18.91 -3.98 3.90
N GLY A 87 -18.57 -4.69 4.98
CA GLY A 87 -17.37 -4.41 5.77
C GLY A 87 -16.07 -4.90 5.10
N LEU A 88 -16.11 -6.01 4.36
CA LEU A 88 -14.91 -6.57 3.72
C LEU A 88 -14.31 -5.64 2.64
N PRO A 89 -15.09 -5.08 1.69
CA PRO A 89 -14.54 -4.12 0.73
C PRO A 89 -13.98 -2.85 1.38
N ALA A 90 -14.67 -2.31 2.40
CA ALA A 90 -14.20 -1.13 3.14
C ALA A 90 -12.90 -1.41 3.90
N ASN A 91 -12.79 -2.58 4.51
CA ASN A 91 -11.59 -3.01 5.22
C ASN A 91 -10.38 -3.17 4.29
N LEU A 92 -10.57 -3.79 3.12
CA LEU A 92 -9.51 -3.94 2.12
C LEU A 92 -9.04 -2.61 1.56
N ALA A 93 -9.96 -1.67 1.31
CA ALA A 93 -9.60 -0.32 0.91
C ALA A 93 -8.81 0.41 2.00
N GLY A 94 -9.22 0.27 3.27
CA GLY A 94 -8.51 0.83 4.42
C GLY A 94 -7.09 0.26 4.55
N MET A 95 -6.93 -1.06 4.43
CA MET A 95 -5.60 -1.70 4.45
C MET A 95 -4.73 -1.24 3.28
N ALA A 96 -5.29 -1.12 2.07
CA ALA A 96 -4.56 -0.65 0.90
C ALA A 96 -4.09 0.81 1.10
N VAL A 97 -4.93 1.69 1.65
CA VAL A 97 -4.57 3.08 1.98
C VAL A 97 -3.45 3.13 3.02
N LEU A 98 -3.53 2.33 4.11
CA LEU A 98 -2.48 2.26 5.12
C LEU A 98 -1.16 1.76 4.53
N SER A 99 -1.21 0.75 3.67
CA SER A 99 -0.03 0.20 3.01
C SER A 99 0.60 1.21 2.06
N VAL A 100 -0.19 1.91 1.23
CA VAL A 100 0.29 3.01 0.37
C VAL A 100 0.94 4.10 1.21
N ARG A 101 0.28 4.53 2.30
CA ARG A 101 0.82 5.56 3.20
C ARG A 101 2.17 5.16 3.78
N MET A 102 2.32 3.91 4.22
CA MET A 102 3.58 3.39 4.75
C MET A 102 4.68 3.40 3.69
N VAL A 103 4.43 2.80 2.52
CA VAL A 103 5.41 2.73 1.42
C VAL A 103 5.82 4.12 0.95
N ALA A 104 4.84 5.03 0.79
CA ALA A 104 5.09 6.41 0.39
C ALA A 104 5.88 7.21 1.45
N ALA A 105 5.62 6.98 2.74
CA ALA A 105 6.38 7.61 3.82
C ALA A 105 7.84 7.12 3.85
N VAL A 106 8.08 5.82 3.62
CA VAL A 106 9.44 5.26 3.46
C VAL A 106 10.13 5.91 2.26
N ALA A 107 9.48 5.96 1.09
CA ALA A 107 10.02 6.59 -0.10
C ALA A 107 10.36 8.07 0.15
N HIS A 108 9.46 8.82 0.78
CA HIS A 108 9.67 10.23 1.09
C HIS A 108 10.86 10.47 2.03
N LEU A 109 10.98 9.70 3.11
CA LEU A 109 12.11 9.78 4.04
C LEU A 109 13.44 9.40 3.38
N ARG A 110 13.41 8.54 2.36
CA ARG A 110 14.55 8.15 1.54
C ARG A 110 14.88 9.15 0.42
N GLY A 111 14.14 10.28 0.33
CA GLY A 111 14.44 11.40 -0.58
C GLY A 111 13.75 11.32 -1.94
N TYR A 112 12.72 10.48 -2.09
CA TYR A 112 11.90 10.46 -3.29
C TYR A 112 10.78 11.50 -3.20
N ASP A 113 10.53 12.19 -4.33
CA ASP A 113 9.38 13.09 -4.42
C ASP A 113 8.10 12.30 -4.70
N VAL A 114 7.29 12.10 -3.67
CA VAL A 114 6.04 11.35 -3.78
C VAL A 114 4.94 12.10 -4.57
N THR A 115 5.19 13.33 -5.01
CA THR A 115 4.31 14.05 -5.95
C THR A 115 4.63 13.70 -7.40
N ASP A 116 5.84 13.19 -7.68
CA ASP A 116 6.24 12.74 -9.01
C ASP A 116 5.43 11.49 -9.43
N ARG A 117 4.88 11.52 -10.65
CA ARG A 117 4.09 10.42 -11.20
C ARG A 117 4.85 9.10 -11.28
N ARG A 118 6.16 9.14 -11.56
CA ARG A 118 7.03 7.96 -11.57
C ARG A 118 7.12 7.32 -10.20
N VAL A 119 7.28 8.13 -9.16
CA VAL A 119 7.33 7.66 -7.77
C VAL A 119 5.98 7.11 -7.35
N ARG A 120 4.87 7.75 -7.71
CA ARG A 120 3.51 7.23 -7.47
C ARG A 120 3.28 5.88 -8.17
N ALA A 121 3.72 5.73 -9.43
CA ALA A 121 3.67 4.45 -10.15
C ALA A 121 4.54 3.37 -9.48
N ALA A 122 5.74 3.73 -9.01
CA ALA A 122 6.62 2.83 -8.27
C ALA A 122 6.00 2.39 -6.92
N ILE A 123 5.37 3.30 -6.20
CA ILE A 123 4.63 2.99 -4.97
C ILE A 123 3.49 2.01 -5.27
N ALA A 124 2.71 2.27 -6.33
CA ALA A 124 1.66 1.35 -6.78
C ALA A 124 2.22 -0.05 -7.09
N LEU A 125 3.32 -0.11 -7.84
CA LEU A 125 3.97 -1.37 -8.19
C LEU A 125 4.46 -2.12 -6.96
N ALA A 126 5.05 -1.42 -5.97
CA ALA A 126 5.50 -2.03 -4.72
C ALA A 126 4.36 -2.67 -3.92
N MET A 127 3.11 -2.19 -4.08
CA MET A 127 1.93 -2.77 -3.42
C MET A 127 1.62 -4.21 -3.84
N LEU A 128 2.14 -4.67 -4.98
CA LEU A 128 2.04 -6.08 -5.38
C LEU A 128 2.84 -7.00 -4.45
N GLY A 129 3.90 -6.46 -3.83
CA GLY A 129 4.86 -7.21 -3.05
C GLY A 129 5.97 -7.84 -3.92
N GLU A 130 7.06 -8.23 -3.26
CA GLU A 130 8.28 -8.69 -3.94
C GLU A 130 8.06 -9.89 -4.85
N ASP A 131 7.40 -10.93 -4.34
CA ASP A 131 7.22 -12.19 -5.08
C ASP A 131 6.40 -12.02 -6.35
N GLU A 132 5.32 -11.22 -6.27
CA GLU A 132 4.47 -10.97 -7.44
C GLU A 132 5.19 -10.09 -8.47
N VAL A 133 5.89 -9.04 -8.05
CA VAL A 133 6.69 -8.21 -8.96
C VAL A 133 7.76 -9.04 -9.64
N ARG A 134 8.52 -9.84 -8.88
CA ARG A 134 9.56 -10.73 -9.42
C ARG A 134 9.00 -11.70 -10.45
N LYS A 135 7.85 -12.31 -10.16
CA LYS A 135 7.16 -13.20 -11.09
C LYS A 135 6.73 -12.49 -12.36
N LEU A 136 6.09 -11.31 -12.24
CA LEU A 136 5.64 -10.55 -13.40
C LEU A 136 6.79 -10.08 -14.29
N VAL A 137 7.95 -9.75 -13.70
CA VAL A 137 9.17 -9.42 -14.43
C VAL A 137 9.74 -10.68 -15.12
N ALA A 138 9.84 -11.80 -14.42
CA ALA A 138 10.31 -13.05 -14.98
C ALA A 138 9.43 -13.57 -16.13
N ASP A 139 8.10 -13.37 -16.01
CA ASP A 139 7.12 -13.72 -17.06
C ASP A 139 7.09 -12.71 -18.24
N GLY A 140 7.94 -11.66 -18.23
CA GLY A 140 7.95 -10.60 -19.25
C GLY A 140 6.69 -9.72 -19.25
N LYS A 141 5.87 -9.78 -18.19
CA LYS A 141 4.61 -9.03 -18.07
C LYS A 141 4.80 -7.63 -17.49
N LEU A 142 5.93 -7.38 -16.85
CA LEU A 142 6.41 -6.07 -16.42
C LEU A 142 7.88 -5.94 -16.82
N PRO A 143 8.31 -4.78 -17.32
CA PRO A 143 9.68 -4.62 -17.79
C PRO A 143 10.68 -4.36 -16.65
N THR A 144 10.22 -4.07 -15.42
CA THR A 144 11.11 -3.48 -14.42
C THR A 144 10.56 -3.54 -12.98
N THR A 145 11.40 -3.10 -12.02
CA THR A 145 11.12 -3.03 -10.57
C THR A 145 10.66 -1.64 -10.13
N PRO A 146 10.11 -1.47 -8.91
CA PRO A 146 9.75 -0.16 -8.37
C PRO A 146 10.89 0.85 -8.37
N LEU A 147 12.11 0.43 -8.00
CA LEU A 147 13.28 1.31 -8.04
C LEU A 147 13.53 1.88 -9.43
N ALA A 148 13.53 1.03 -10.45
CA ALA A 148 13.79 1.47 -11.81
C ALA A 148 12.67 2.39 -12.35
N VAL A 149 11.41 2.16 -11.97
CA VAL A 149 10.30 3.08 -12.30
C VAL A 149 10.47 4.43 -11.61
N ALA A 150 10.79 4.44 -10.31
CA ALA A 150 10.96 5.68 -9.54
C ALA A 150 12.14 6.54 -10.01
N THR A 151 13.16 5.90 -10.60
CA THR A 151 14.41 6.56 -11.04
C THR A 151 14.51 6.70 -12.55
N ALA A 152 13.50 6.30 -13.30
CA ALA A 152 13.47 6.42 -14.74
C ALA A 152 13.68 7.88 -15.19
N PRO A 153 14.50 8.14 -16.22
CA PRO A 153 14.77 9.51 -16.66
C PRO A 153 13.55 10.18 -17.28
N VAL A 154 12.66 9.39 -17.88
CA VAL A 154 11.44 9.86 -18.55
C VAL A 154 10.23 9.13 -17.98
N PHE A 155 9.13 9.87 -17.79
CA PHE A 155 7.85 9.29 -17.43
C PHE A 155 7.23 8.56 -18.64
N ASP A 156 6.85 7.29 -18.44
CA ASP A 156 6.17 6.47 -19.44
C ASP A 156 4.69 6.25 -19.04
N PRO A 157 3.73 6.92 -19.72
CA PRO A 157 2.30 6.75 -19.45
C PRO A 157 1.79 5.33 -19.75
N HIS A 158 2.43 4.62 -20.69
CA HIS A 158 2.04 3.26 -21.03
C HIS A 158 2.41 2.29 -19.91
N LEU A 159 3.64 2.41 -19.38
CA LEU A 159 4.08 1.65 -18.22
C LEU A 159 3.23 1.94 -16.98
N GLU A 160 2.88 3.22 -16.72
CA GLU A 160 1.99 3.58 -15.61
C GLU A 160 0.63 2.88 -15.74
N ARG A 161 0.07 2.83 -16.95
CA ARG A 161 -1.20 2.13 -17.23
C ARG A 161 -1.08 0.62 -16.97
N GLN A 162 -0.04 -0.03 -17.49
CA GLN A 162 0.24 -1.44 -17.26
C GLN A 162 0.35 -1.76 -15.75
N ILE A 163 1.10 -0.95 -15.00
CA ILE A 163 1.22 -1.09 -13.54
C ILE A 163 -0.16 -0.98 -12.90
N SER A 164 -0.93 0.05 -13.24
CA SER A 164 -2.25 0.30 -12.67
C SER A 164 -3.22 -0.86 -12.92
N GLU A 165 -3.23 -1.42 -14.12
CA GLU A 165 -4.05 -2.58 -14.47
C GLU A 165 -3.65 -3.83 -13.67
N ARG A 166 -2.34 -4.08 -13.51
CA ARG A 166 -1.84 -5.23 -12.74
C ARG A 166 -2.17 -5.11 -11.25
N VAL A 167 -1.93 -3.94 -10.68
CA VAL A 167 -2.24 -3.69 -9.26
C VAL A 167 -3.74 -3.77 -9.01
N ALA A 168 -4.55 -3.16 -9.86
CA ALA A 168 -6.01 -3.24 -9.77
C ALA A 168 -6.50 -4.67 -9.91
N GLY A 169 -5.98 -5.45 -10.87
CA GLY A 169 -6.29 -6.86 -11.07
C GLY A 169 -5.89 -7.72 -9.85
N SER A 170 -4.73 -7.48 -9.25
CA SER A 170 -4.28 -8.17 -8.04
C SER A 170 -5.19 -7.85 -6.84
N LEU A 171 -5.56 -6.59 -6.65
CA LEU A 171 -6.49 -6.19 -5.59
C LEU A 171 -7.86 -6.87 -5.78
N THR A 172 -8.37 -6.91 -7.01
CA THR A 172 -9.65 -7.57 -7.34
C THR A 172 -9.55 -9.08 -7.19
N GLY A 173 -8.43 -9.70 -7.59
CA GLY A 173 -8.18 -11.13 -7.44
C GLY A 173 -8.10 -11.60 -5.98
N ARG A 174 -7.63 -10.73 -5.08
CA ARG A 174 -7.64 -10.98 -3.62
C ARG A 174 -9.06 -10.95 -3.04
N LEU A 175 -10.02 -10.31 -3.71
CA LEU A 175 -11.43 -10.28 -3.33
C LEU A 175 -12.20 -11.52 -3.80
N GLY A 176 -11.71 -12.21 -4.84
CA GLY A 176 -12.35 -13.40 -5.42
C GLY A 176 -11.50 -14.67 -5.24
N GLY A 177 -12.10 -15.79 -4.91
CA GLY A 177 -11.48 -17.11 -5.00
C GLY A 177 -10.80 -17.60 -3.71
N LYS A 178 -9.59 -18.16 -3.82
CA LYS A 178 -8.89 -18.88 -2.75
C LYS A 178 -8.68 -18.08 -1.45
N HIS A 179 -8.66 -16.76 -1.52
CA HIS A 179 -8.59 -15.89 -0.33
C HIS A 179 -9.86 -15.90 0.51
N LEU A 180 -11.04 -16.16 -0.08
CA LEU A 180 -12.28 -16.35 0.69
C LEU A 180 -12.18 -17.58 1.60
N ALA A 181 -11.53 -18.66 1.17
CA ALA A 181 -11.33 -19.85 1.99
C ALA A 181 -10.44 -19.55 3.23
N VAL A 182 -9.38 -18.76 3.07
CA VAL A 182 -8.54 -18.32 4.20
C VAL A 182 -9.32 -17.38 5.12
N ILE A 183 -10.17 -16.51 4.59
CA ILE A 183 -11.03 -15.62 5.36
C ILE A 183 -12.06 -16.44 6.15
N VAL A 184 -12.59 -17.52 5.60
CA VAL A 184 -13.53 -18.43 6.30
C VAL A 184 -12.81 -19.19 7.41
N LEU A 185 -11.58 -19.67 7.21
CA LEU A 185 -10.80 -20.34 8.26
C LEU A 185 -10.43 -19.38 9.42
N ARG A 186 -10.27 -18.08 9.14
CA ARG A 186 -10.01 -17.04 10.15
C ARG A 186 -11.21 -16.78 11.09
N ARG A 187 -12.37 -17.38 10.80
CA ARG A 187 -13.65 -17.13 11.50
C ARG A 187 -13.95 -18.04 12.67
N ILE A 188 -13.02 -18.83 13.14
CA ILE A 188 -13.13 -19.50 14.43
C ILE A 188 -12.84 -18.43 15.50
N PRO A 189 -13.85 -17.99 16.31
CA PRO A 189 -13.77 -16.72 17.05
C PRO A 189 -12.58 -16.57 18.01
N LEU A 190 -12.09 -17.64 18.59
CA LEU A 190 -10.98 -17.60 19.56
C LEU A 190 -9.60 -17.78 18.93
N VAL A 191 -9.51 -18.43 17.77
CA VAL A 191 -8.25 -18.68 17.05
C VAL A 191 -8.07 -17.67 15.92
N GLY A 192 -9.19 -17.22 15.29
CA GLY A 192 -9.20 -16.36 14.13
C GLY A 192 -8.67 -14.95 14.37
N GLY A 193 -8.93 -14.34 15.55
CA GLY A 193 -8.48 -12.99 15.87
C GLY A 193 -6.96 -12.88 15.94
N GLY A 194 -6.30 -13.78 16.65
CA GLY A 194 -4.85 -13.83 16.76
C GLY A 194 -4.16 -14.16 15.43
N VAL A 195 -4.70 -15.13 14.68
CA VAL A 195 -4.17 -15.51 13.37
C VAL A 195 -4.34 -14.38 12.35
N GLY A 196 -5.50 -13.70 12.32
CA GLY A 196 -5.74 -12.55 11.46
C GLY A 196 -4.75 -11.42 11.70
N ALA A 197 -4.60 -11.04 12.98
CA ALA A 197 -3.65 -10.01 13.40
C ALA A 197 -2.20 -10.36 13.01
N ALA A 198 -1.78 -11.60 13.27
CA ALA A 198 -0.43 -12.07 12.94
C ALA A 198 -0.17 -12.04 11.42
N VAL A 199 -1.11 -12.52 10.61
CA VAL A 199 -0.95 -12.54 9.14
C VAL A 199 -0.89 -11.14 8.57
N ASP A 200 -1.79 -10.23 9.00
CA ASP A 200 -1.80 -8.85 8.48
C ASP A 200 -0.55 -8.08 8.94
N GLY A 201 -0.06 -8.34 10.15
CA GLY A 201 1.21 -7.80 10.63
C GLY A 201 2.41 -8.30 9.81
N LEU A 202 2.48 -9.61 9.54
CA LEU A 202 3.57 -10.21 8.74
C LEU A 202 3.55 -9.74 7.29
N LEU A 203 2.38 -9.60 6.66
CA LEU A 203 2.26 -9.05 5.31
C LEU A 203 2.73 -7.59 5.27
N THR A 204 2.36 -6.79 6.28
CA THR A 204 2.81 -5.40 6.40
C THR A 204 4.33 -5.32 6.59
N LEU A 205 4.91 -6.19 7.42
CA LEU A 205 6.36 -6.27 7.62
C LEU A 205 7.09 -6.67 6.33
N GLY A 206 6.59 -7.65 5.59
CA GLY A 206 7.14 -8.07 4.29
C GLY A 206 7.12 -6.93 3.28
N LEU A 207 6.00 -6.20 3.19
CA LEU A 207 5.86 -5.04 2.32
C LEU A 207 6.81 -3.90 2.73
N ALA A 208 6.97 -3.63 4.02
CA ALA A 208 7.91 -2.63 4.53
C ALA A 208 9.37 -2.99 4.19
N GLY A 209 9.74 -4.25 4.35
CA GLY A 209 11.06 -4.76 3.95
C GLY A 209 11.30 -4.60 2.44
N TYR A 210 10.32 -4.90 1.62
CA TYR A 210 10.40 -4.69 0.17
C TYR A 210 10.51 -3.20 -0.18
N ALA A 211 9.67 -2.34 0.41
CA ALA A 211 9.76 -0.89 0.21
C ALA A 211 11.14 -0.33 0.55
N ARG A 212 11.77 -0.79 1.63
CA ARG A 212 13.13 -0.37 2.02
C ARG A 212 14.19 -0.80 1.00
N ARG A 213 14.04 -1.95 0.36
CA ARG A 213 14.97 -2.42 -0.69
C ARG A 213 14.80 -1.65 -1.99
N GLU A 214 13.57 -1.38 -2.38
CA GLU A 214 13.26 -0.69 -3.63
C GLU A 214 13.48 0.83 -3.54
N PHE A 215 13.14 1.46 -2.43
CA PHE A 215 13.38 2.88 -2.23
C PHE A 215 14.69 3.09 -1.45
N VAL A 216 15.82 2.82 -2.09
CA VAL A 216 17.16 3.07 -1.49
C VAL A 216 17.37 4.54 -1.17
N ALA A 217 18.13 4.84 -0.10
CA ALA A 217 18.37 6.21 0.31
C ALA A 217 19.06 7.01 -0.80
N ARG A 218 18.45 8.11 -1.21
CA ARG A 218 19.03 9.06 -2.16
C ARG A 218 19.82 10.11 -1.38
N GLN A 219 21.08 10.30 -1.71
CA GLN A 219 21.80 11.47 -1.23
C GLN A 219 21.13 12.71 -1.84
N GLN A 220 20.57 13.56 -0.98
CA GLN A 220 20.17 14.88 -1.43
C GLN A 220 21.44 15.62 -1.79
N LEU A 221 21.69 15.84 -3.09
CA LEU A 221 22.66 16.84 -3.48
C LEU A 221 22.28 18.15 -2.78
N PRO A 222 23.25 18.85 -2.13
CA PRO A 222 22.95 20.14 -1.55
C PRO A 222 22.30 21.01 -2.63
N ARG A 223 21.12 21.56 -2.33
CA ARG A 223 20.52 22.58 -3.21
C ARG A 223 21.52 23.74 -3.18
N PHE A 224 22.24 23.93 -4.26
CA PHE A 224 22.95 25.18 -4.47
C PHE A 224 21.87 26.25 -4.49
N ALA A 225 21.81 27.05 -3.40
CA ALA A 225 21.04 28.27 -3.38
C ALA A 225 21.68 29.19 -4.42
N GLY A 226 20.98 29.38 -5.54
CA GLY A 226 21.32 30.42 -6.52
C GLY A 226 20.65 31.71 -6.11
#